data_8b32efc54578f97d49a8e55862622a73
#
_entry.id   8b32efc54578f97d49a8e55862622a73
#
_cell.length_a   1.000
_cell.length_b   1.000
_cell.length_c   1.000
_cell.angle_alpha   90.00
_cell.angle_beta   90.00
_cell.angle_gamma   90.00
#
_symmetry.space_group_name_H-M   'P 1'
#
loop_
_entity.id
_entity.type
_entity.pdbx_description
1 polymer ?
#
loop_
_entity_poly.entity_id
_entity_poly.type
_entity_poly.pdbx_seq_one_letter_code
_entity_poly.pdbx_strand_id
1 'polypeptide(L)'
;MRKYILIFLALFGCKKIDENGFQTYTIKKGKHRSGWRYNTTRSNSFNIEVIFDESAQYTTVDPVNQYDVNKLWGVSDCGGNHSDNSIRFGWRWLNDSLEILWYRRVAGQFEFEKITNVNINETNRMHLSIN
;
A
#
# COMPACT_ATOMS: atom_id res chain seq x y z
N MET A 1 50.21 -9.07 -19.98
CA MET A 1 49.06 -8.14 -19.66
C MET A 1 47.86 -8.98 -19.23
N ARG A 2 47.54 -8.97 -17.96
CA ARG A 2 46.36 -9.66 -17.41
C ARG A 2 45.12 -8.75 -17.57
N LYS A 3 44.18 -9.20 -18.41
CA LYS A 3 42.88 -8.54 -18.57
C LYS A 3 41.97 -8.95 -17.39
N TYR A 4 41.65 -8.03 -16.49
CA TYR A 4 40.63 -8.23 -15.45
C TYR A 4 39.26 -7.98 -16.07
N ILE A 5 38.46 -9.06 -16.17
CA ILE A 5 37.04 -8.95 -16.52
C ILE A 5 36.28 -8.59 -15.23
N LEU A 6 35.83 -7.37 -15.11
CA LEU A 6 34.90 -6.94 -14.08
C LEU A 6 33.50 -7.47 -14.43
N ILE A 7 33.09 -8.56 -13.76
CA ILE A 7 31.70 -9.03 -13.82
C ILE A 7 30.89 -8.12 -12.93
N PHE A 8 30.13 -7.21 -13.55
CA PHE A 8 29.10 -6.44 -12.87
C PHE A 8 27.93 -7.39 -12.56
N LEU A 9 27.88 -7.94 -11.34
CA LEU A 9 26.67 -8.62 -10.85
C LEU A 9 25.62 -7.55 -10.59
N ALA A 10 24.73 -7.33 -11.55
CA ALA A 10 23.52 -6.57 -11.35
C ALA A 10 22.63 -7.39 -10.41
N LEU A 11 22.63 -7.04 -9.13
CA LEU A 11 21.67 -7.55 -8.16
C LEU A 11 20.29 -6.99 -8.50
N PHE A 12 19.61 -7.59 -9.45
CA PHE A 12 18.18 -7.41 -9.62
C PHE A 12 17.53 -8.01 -8.38
N GLY A 13 17.10 -7.15 -7.44
CA GLY A 13 16.27 -7.57 -6.33
C GLY A 13 15.02 -8.27 -6.89
N CYS A 14 15.02 -9.61 -6.89
CA CYS A 14 13.85 -10.39 -7.27
C CYS A 14 12.69 -9.99 -6.37
N LYS A 15 11.62 -9.43 -6.97
CA LYS A 15 10.34 -9.30 -6.31
C LYS A 15 9.90 -10.72 -5.96
N LYS A 16 9.68 -11.02 -4.68
CA LYS A 16 9.06 -12.27 -4.29
C LYS A 16 7.59 -12.20 -4.66
N ILE A 17 7.26 -12.76 -5.79
CA ILE A 17 5.87 -13.02 -6.22
C ILE A 17 5.64 -14.50 -5.88
N ASP A 18 4.54 -14.78 -5.18
CA ASP A 18 4.17 -16.16 -4.85
C ASP A 18 3.60 -16.90 -6.06
N GLU A 19 3.27 -18.18 -5.89
CA GLU A 19 2.71 -19.04 -6.94
C GLU A 19 1.34 -18.56 -7.46
N ASN A 20 0.62 -17.74 -6.66
CA ASN A 20 -0.68 -17.16 -7.01
C ASN A 20 -0.55 -15.76 -7.62
N GLY A 21 0.66 -15.24 -7.80
CA GLY A 21 0.93 -13.94 -8.39
C GLY A 21 0.89 -12.77 -7.40
N PHE A 22 0.74 -13.02 -6.08
CA PHE A 22 0.76 -11.99 -5.08
C PHE A 22 2.19 -11.56 -4.73
N GLN A 23 2.36 -10.25 -4.55
CA GLN A 23 3.58 -9.67 -4.03
C GLN A 23 3.44 -9.36 -2.55
N THR A 24 4.34 -9.89 -1.72
CA THR A 24 4.39 -9.59 -0.29
C THR A 24 4.98 -8.21 -0.03
N TYR A 25 4.30 -7.44 0.80
CA TYR A 25 4.74 -6.16 1.33
C TYR A 25 4.85 -6.27 2.86
N THR A 26 6.05 -6.03 3.39
CA THR A 26 6.28 -6.08 4.83
C THR A 26 6.61 -4.69 5.34
N ILE A 27 5.84 -4.21 6.33
CA ILE A 27 6.14 -3.01 7.09
C ILE A 27 6.85 -3.45 8.36
N LYS A 28 8.15 -3.15 8.47
CA LYS A 28 8.96 -3.52 9.63
C LYS A 28 8.55 -2.70 10.85
N LYS A 29 8.69 -3.27 12.06
CA LYS A 29 8.46 -2.58 13.32
C LYS A 29 9.17 -1.22 13.35
N GLY A 30 8.44 -0.15 13.73
CA GLY A 30 8.93 1.22 13.75
C GLY A 30 9.08 1.89 12.39
N LYS A 31 8.55 1.28 11.32
CA LYS A 31 8.48 1.87 9.99
C LYS A 31 7.03 2.13 9.60
N HIS A 32 6.84 3.11 8.69
CA HIS A 32 5.52 3.51 8.19
C HIS A 32 5.29 3.14 6.72
N ARG A 33 6.19 2.33 6.14
CA ARG A 33 6.13 1.95 4.73
C ARG A 33 6.95 0.69 4.45
N SER A 34 6.58 -0.06 3.42
CA SER A 34 7.29 -1.25 2.93
C SER A 34 8.28 -0.95 1.79
N GLY A 35 8.46 0.30 1.44
CA GLY A 35 9.29 0.77 0.32
C GLY A 35 8.55 1.75 -0.59
N TRP A 36 9.27 2.28 -1.58
CA TRP A 36 8.73 3.22 -2.56
C TRP A 36 8.49 2.49 -3.87
N ARG A 37 7.29 2.63 -4.42
CA ARG A 37 6.96 2.15 -5.76
C ARG A 37 5.96 3.08 -6.40
N TYR A 38 6.40 3.76 -7.44
CA TYR A 38 5.56 4.59 -8.28
C TYR A 38 5.65 4.08 -9.70
N ASN A 39 4.50 3.90 -10.34
CA ASN A 39 4.40 3.63 -11.76
C ASN A 39 3.48 4.68 -12.36
N THR A 40 3.82 5.18 -13.53
CA THR A 40 2.91 6.02 -14.30
C THR A 40 1.88 5.16 -15.02
N THR A 41 0.64 5.63 -15.05
CA THR A 41 -0.46 4.97 -15.76
C THR A 41 -1.34 5.99 -16.44
N ARG A 42 -2.02 5.58 -17.50
CA ARG A 42 -3.07 6.35 -18.18
C ARG A 42 -4.47 5.80 -17.90
N SER A 43 -4.57 4.75 -17.09
CA SER A 43 -5.85 4.18 -16.70
C SER A 43 -6.54 5.07 -15.68
N ASN A 44 -7.85 5.15 -15.77
CA ASN A 44 -8.73 5.75 -14.78
C ASN A 44 -9.56 4.71 -14.01
N SER A 45 -9.30 3.42 -14.22
CA SER A 45 -10.01 2.32 -13.58
C SER A 45 -9.02 1.23 -13.16
N PHE A 46 -9.11 0.79 -11.91
CA PHE A 46 -8.14 -0.11 -11.28
C PHE A 46 -8.85 -1.16 -10.45
N ASN A 47 -8.46 -2.42 -10.63
CA ASN A 47 -8.84 -3.52 -9.76
C ASN A 47 -7.59 -3.99 -9.02
N ILE A 48 -7.71 -4.15 -7.71
CA ILE A 48 -6.64 -4.68 -6.87
C ILE A 48 -7.18 -5.83 -6.02
N GLU A 49 -6.32 -6.81 -5.77
CA GLU A 49 -6.58 -7.90 -4.84
C GLU A 49 -5.55 -7.82 -3.72
N VAL A 50 -6.02 -7.96 -2.48
CA VAL A 50 -5.21 -7.86 -1.28
C VAL A 50 -5.56 -8.98 -0.31
N ILE A 51 -4.53 -9.58 0.28
CA ILE A 51 -4.63 -10.50 1.41
C ILE A 51 -3.90 -9.87 2.58
N PHE A 52 -4.58 -9.73 3.71
CA PHE A 52 -3.96 -9.34 4.98
C PHE A 52 -3.74 -10.59 5.81
N ASP A 53 -2.54 -10.76 6.34
CA ASP A 53 -2.26 -11.83 7.30
C ASP A 53 -2.50 -11.37 8.75
N GLU A 54 -2.25 -12.25 9.71
CA GLU A 54 -2.47 -11.98 11.14
C GLU A 54 -1.65 -10.80 11.66
N SER A 55 -0.58 -10.40 10.99
CA SER A 55 0.23 -9.23 11.38
C SER A 55 -0.49 -7.89 11.16
N ALA A 56 -1.62 -7.91 10.43
CA ALA A 56 -2.51 -6.75 10.33
C ALA A 56 -3.29 -6.46 11.63
N GLN A 57 -3.32 -7.41 12.57
CA GLN A 57 -3.86 -7.21 13.93
C GLN A 57 -2.78 -6.59 14.80
N TYR A 58 -2.83 -5.31 15.00
CA TYR A 58 -1.81 -4.57 15.75
C TYR A 58 -2.44 -3.69 16.85
N THR A 59 -1.62 -3.41 17.87
CA THR A 59 -1.90 -2.39 18.88
C THR A 59 -0.77 -1.38 18.84
N THR A 60 -1.11 -0.10 18.76
CA THR A 60 -0.13 0.99 18.78
C THR A 60 0.38 1.26 20.19
N VAL A 61 1.62 1.75 20.29
CA VAL A 61 2.21 2.14 21.59
C VAL A 61 1.45 3.33 22.18
N ASP A 62 1.15 4.33 21.34
CA ASP A 62 0.28 5.44 21.71
C ASP A 62 -1.15 5.12 21.22
N PRO A 63 -2.14 5.03 22.11
CA PRO A 63 -3.51 4.69 21.74
C PRO A 63 -4.15 5.66 20.74
N VAL A 64 -3.72 6.92 20.68
CA VAL A 64 -4.22 7.91 19.71
C VAL A 64 -3.91 7.46 18.28
N ASN A 65 -2.76 6.85 18.06
CA ASN A 65 -2.33 6.38 16.74
C ASN A 65 -3.11 5.14 16.26
N GLN A 66 -3.91 4.50 17.12
CA GLN A 66 -4.76 3.37 16.71
C GLN A 66 -5.84 3.79 15.69
N TYR A 67 -6.20 5.06 15.68
CA TYR A 67 -7.18 5.63 14.76
C TYR A 67 -6.57 6.03 13.41
N ASP A 68 -5.24 6.01 13.29
CA ASP A 68 -4.56 6.37 12.05
C ASP A 68 -4.84 5.38 10.92
N VAL A 69 -4.90 5.92 9.70
CA VAL A 69 -5.14 5.12 8.49
C VAL A 69 -3.82 4.78 7.80
N ASN A 70 -3.52 3.49 7.72
CA ASN A 70 -2.43 2.98 6.90
C ASN A 70 -2.82 3.07 5.42
N LYS A 71 -1.92 3.58 4.56
CA LYS A 71 -2.18 3.71 3.12
C LYS A 71 -1.83 2.40 2.45
N LEU A 72 -2.78 1.86 1.69
CA LEU A 72 -2.62 0.57 1.02
C LEU A 72 -2.13 0.77 -0.41
N TRP A 73 -2.99 1.31 -1.26
CA TRP A 73 -2.75 1.51 -2.68
C TRP A 73 -3.61 2.66 -3.20
N GLY A 74 -3.13 3.38 -4.21
CA GLY A 74 -3.88 4.45 -4.83
C GLY A 74 -3.14 5.17 -5.94
N VAL A 75 -3.71 6.27 -6.36
CA VAL A 75 -3.21 7.11 -7.46
C VAL A 75 -3.10 8.56 -7.03
N SER A 76 -2.24 9.31 -7.71
CA SER A 76 -2.10 10.76 -7.57
C SER A 76 -2.04 11.41 -8.93
N ASP A 77 -2.21 12.72 -8.96
CA ASP A 77 -2.11 13.50 -10.19
C ASP A 77 -0.74 13.33 -10.85
N CYS A 78 -0.72 13.37 -12.20
CA CYS A 78 0.49 13.30 -13.00
C CYS A 78 1.50 14.38 -12.61
N GLY A 79 2.71 13.95 -12.21
CA GLY A 79 3.79 14.86 -11.84
C GLY A 79 3.60 15.60 -10.52
N GLY A 80 2.47 15.42 -9.84
CA GLY A 80 2.19 16.01 -8.53
C GLY A 80 2.70 15.19 -7.36
N ASN A 81 2.87 15.85 -6.23
CA ASN A 81 3.15 15.17 -4.98
C ASN A 81 1.87 14.45 -4.49
N HIS A 82 2.00 13.18 -4.14
CA HIS A 82 0.91 12.39 -3.58
C HIS A 82 0.33 12.96 -2.26
N SER A 83 1.01 13.94 -1.66
CA SER A 83 0.53 14.67 -0.50
C SER A 83 -0.39 15.84 -0.85
N ASP A 84 -0.44 16.25 -2.12
CA ASP A 84 -1.27 17.36 -2.59
C ASP A 84 -2.62 16.84 -3.09
N ASN A 85 -2.58 15.99 -4.13
CA ASN A 85 -3.80 15.41 -4.71
C ASN A 85 -3.61 13.91 -4.90
N SER A 86 -4.42 13.12 -4.23
CA SER A 86 -4.39 11.66 -4.35
C SER A 86 -5.65 11.02 -3.82
N ILE A 87 -5.96 9.83 -4.31
CA ILE A 87 -6.98 8.96 -3.74
C ILE A 87 -6.42 7.55 -3.56
N ARG A 88 -6.74 6.92 -2.44
CA ARG A 88 -6.19 5.61 -2.05
C ARG A 88 -7.21 4.80 -1.29
N PHE A 89 -7.03 3.49 -1.33
CA PHE A 89 -7.50 2.63 -0.26
C PHE A 89 -6.57 2.77 0.94
N GLY A 90 -7.17 2.83 2.12
CA GLY A 90 -6.50 2.74 3.40
C GLY A 90 -7.01 1.54 4.17
N TRP A 91 -6.32 1.21 5.25
CA TRP A 91 -6.72 0.15 6.16
C TRP A 91 -6.27 0.47 7.59
N ARG A 92 -6.97 -0.10 8.56
CA ARG A 92 -6.55 -0.09 9.96
C ARG A 92 -7.19 -1.26 10.73
N TRP A 93 -6.52 -1.66 11.80
CA TRP A 93 -7.11 -2.55 12.80
C TRP A 93 -7.74 -1.71 13.91
N LEU A 94 -9.05 -1.77 14.06
CA LEU A 94 -9.77 -1.00 15.06
C LEU A 94 -10.97 -1.78 15.59
N ASN A 95 -11.14 -1.83 16.93
CA ASN A 95 -12.23 -2.54 17.59
C ASN A 95 -12.37 -3.99 17.11
N ASP A 96 -11.25 -4.73 17.13
CA ASP A 96 -11.15 -6.14 16.71
C ASP A 96 -11.63 -6.38 15.26
N SER A 97 -11.54 -5.37 14.42
CA SER A 97 -11.95 -5.43 13.01
C SER A 97 -10.91 -4.83 12.10
N LEU A 98 -10.69 -5.48 10.96
CA LEU A 98 -9.88 -4.94 9.88
C LEU A 98 -10.76 -4.08 8.97
N GLU A 99 -10.58 -2.77 9.07
CA GLU A 99 -11.35 -1.79 8.31
C GLU A 99 -10.65 -1.41 7.01
N ILE A 100 -11.40 -1.33 5.93
CA ILE A 100 -10.99 -0.70 4.67
C ILE A 100 -11.67 0.65 4.57
N LEU A 101 -10.87 1.65 4.18
CA LEU A 101 -11.28 3.04 4.07
C LEU A 101 -10.88 3.59 2.69
N TRP A 102 -11.60 4.60 2.20
CA TRP A 102 -11.02 5.50 1.22
C TRP A 102 -10.31 6.65 1.93
N TYR A 103 -9.23 7.12 1.34
CA TYR A 103 -8.42 8.23 1.82
C TYR A 103 -8.09 9.15 0.65
N ARG A 104 -8.53 10.39 0.71
CA ARG A 104 -8.35 11.39 -0.35
C ARG A 104 -7.54 12.58 0.17
N ARG A 105 -6.72 13.14 -0.70
CA ARG A 105 -6.11 14.45 -0.52
C ARG A 105 -6.51 15.36 -1.68
N VAL A 106 -6.87 16.60 -1.36
CA VAL A 106 -7.14 17.67 -2.32
C VAL A 106 -6.49 18.94 -1.78
N ALA A 107 -5.59 19.53 -2.56
CA ALA A 107 -4.82 20.72 -2.17
C ALA A 107 -4.16 20.57 -0.78
N GLY A 108 -3.61 19.39 -0.49
CA GLY A 108 -2.95 19.07 0.79
C GLY A 108 -3.88 18.73 1.95
N GLN A 109 -5.15 19.07 1.87
CA GLN A 109 -6.16 18.68 2.87
C GLN A 109 -6.54 17.21 2.69
N PHE A 110 -6.75 16.48 3.77
CA PHE A 110 -7.12 15.08 3.70
C PHE A 110 -8.48 14.81 4.36
N GLU A 111 -9.13 13.82 3.82
CA GLU A 111 -10.35 13.24 4.37
C GLU A 111 -10.34 11.72 4.14
N PHE A 112 -11.04 11.00 4.97
CA PHE A 112 -11.19 9.55 4.82
C PHE A 112 -12.49 9.07 5.44
N GLU A 113 -13.00 7.95 4.97
CA GLU A 113 -14.19 7.31 5.51
C GLU A 113 -14.08 5.80 5.36
N LYS A 114 -14.69 5.08 6.29
CA LYS A 114 -14.78 3.63 6.25
C LYS A 114 -15.71 3.16 5.13
N ILE A 115 -15.22 2.21 4.34
CA ILE A 115 -16.01 1.53 3.32
C ILE A 115 -16.65 0.27 3.90
N THR A 116 -15.84 -0.62 4.49
CA THR A 116 -16.28 -1.93 4.98
C THR A 116 -15.27 -2.54 5.94
N ASN A 117 -15.65 -3.65 6.57
CA ASN A 117 -14.71 -4.58 7.21
C ASN A 117 -14.37 -5.71 6.24
N VAL A 118 -13.17 -6.26 6.38
CA VAL A 118 -12.69 -7.40 5.61
C VAL A 118 -12.08 -8.46 6.53
N ASN A 119 -11.95 -9.69 6.03
CA ASN A 119 -11.38 -10.79 6.77
C ASN A 119 -9.87 -10.91 6.51
N ILE A 120 -9.16 -11.38 7.52
CA ILE A 120 -7.75 -11.76 7.44
C ILE A 120 -7.66 -13.11 6.71
N ASN A 121 -6.55 -13.33 5.98
CA ASN A 121 -6.26 -14.53 5.21
C ASN A 121 -7.25 -14.84 4.07
N GLU A 122 -8.06 -13.86 3.68
CA GLU A 122 -8.96 -13.96 2.54
C GLU A 122 -8.56 -12.96 1.44
N THR A 123 -8.85 -13.31 0.18
CA THR A 123 -8.65 -12.39 -0.93
C THR A 123 -9.75 -11.34 -0.96
N ASN A 124 -9.36 -10.10 -0.72
CA ASN A 124 -10.23 -8.94 -0.76
C ASN A 124 -10.06 -8.21 -2.10
N ARG A 125 -11.17 -8.00 -2.83
CA ARG A 125 -11.17 -7.32 -4.14
C ARG A 125 -11.68 -5.92 -3.99
N MET A 126 -10.96 -4.96 -4.55
CA MET A 126 -11.26 -3.53 -4.49
C MET A 126 -11.21 -2.94 -5.89
N HIS A 127 -12.14 -2.02 -6.17
CA HIS A 127 -12.20 -1.30 -7.43
C HIS A 127 -12.13 0.20 -7.18
N LEU A 128 -11.26 0.90 -7.92
CA LEU A 128 -11.16 2.36 -7.94
C LEU A 128 -11.41 2.86 -9.35
N SER A 129 -12.38 3.77 -9.51
CA SER A 129 -12.64 4.48 -10.76
C SER A 129 -12.55 5.99 -10.52
N ILE A 130 -11.89 6.68 -11.44
CA ILE A 130 -11.71 8.14 -11.41
C ILE A 130 -12.43 8.70 -12.63
N ASN A 131 -13.44 9.52 -12.41
CA ASN A 131 -14.23 10.18 -13.45
C ASN A 131 -13.73 11.61 -13.67
#